data_14cb1363f924fbe96a1014e0066f5ca7
#
_entry.id   14cb1363f924fbe96a1014e0066f5ca7
#
_cell.length_a   1.000
_cell.length_b   1.000
_cell.length_c   1.000
_cell.angle_alpha   90.00
_cell.angle_beta   90.00
_cell.angle_gamma   90.00
#
_symmetry.space_group_name_H-M   'P 1'
#
loop_
_entity.id
_entity.type
_entity.pdbx_description
1 polymer ?
#
loop_
_entity_poly.entity_id
_entity_poly.type
_entity_poly.pdbx_seq_one_letter_code
_entity_poly.pdbx_strand_id
1 'polypeptide(L)'
;MKERTEFLASGFGGQGVVRLGQIVGIAAVQQGFRVTMLKSHGTEQRGGYVRAQVVISQEEIDSPLVEDPDYFCAFSAAAYKQFEHMVKDGVILYDPATVEIDESKKVRQIPVPAKDTAVEELGRPIYANTIMLGALAKAMDFMDKDVLLKTMLDTIPKYKEDNQRAFEIGYEMVKL
;
A
#
# COMPACT_ATOMS: atom_id res chain seq x y z
N MET A 1 4.70 7.76 15.44
CA MET A 1 3.41 7.15 15.01
C MET A 1 2.28 7.78 15.81
N LYS A 2 1.15 8.06 15.17
CA LYS A 2 -0.10 8.43 15.86
C LYS A 2 -0.58 7.23 16.71
N GLU A 3 -1.41 7.48 17.73
CA GLU A 3 -2.01 6.41 18.54
C GLU A 3 -2.75 5.39 17.66
N ARG A 4 -3.44 5.88 16.63
CA ARG A 4 -4.14 5.11 15.60
C ARG A 4 -3.63 5.55 14.23
N THR A 5 -3.20 4.61 13.40
CA THR A 5 -2.75 4.81 12.02
C THR A 5 -3.66 4.04 11.07
N GLU A 6 -4.10 4.69 10.02
CA GLU A 6 -5.01 4.13 9.02
C GLU A 6 -4.32 3.96 7.67
N PHE A 7 -4.39 2.76 7.13
CA PHE A 7 -3.87 2.43 5.81
C PHE A 7 -4.98 1.95 4.89
N LEU A 8 -5.01 2.52 3.70
CA LEU A 8 -5.91 2.15 2.61
C LEU A 8 -5.12 1.74 1.38
N ALA A 9 -5.45 0.61 0.79
CA ALA A 9 -5.00 0.26 -0.55
C ALA A 9 -6.20 -0.04 -1.43
N SER A 10 -6.20 0.42 -2.67
CA SER A 10 -7.28 0.15 -3.61
C SER A 10 -6.80 0.09 -5.06
N GLY A 11 -7.43 -0.76 -5.84
CA GLY A 11 -7.14 -0.99 -7.24
C GLY A 11 -8.05 -2.05 -7.83
N PHE A 12 -7.70 -2.57 -9.00
CA PHE A 12 -8.45 -3.67 -9.61
C PHE A 12 -8.05 -5.03 -9.04
N GLY A 13 -8.91 -6.01 -9.19
CA GLY A 13 -8.59 -7.41 -8.89
C GLY A 13 -7.32 -7.86 -9.63
N GLY A 14 -6.49 -8.66 -8.97
CA GLY A 14 -5.21 -9.14 -9.53
C GLY A 14 -4.01 -8.23 -9.29
N GLN A 15 -4.19 -6.99 -8.85
CA GLN A 15 -3.07 -6.06 -8.54
C GLN A 15 -2.40 -6.30 -7.17
N GLY A 16 -2.84 -7.31 -6.42
CA GLY A 16 -2.23 -7.64 -5.13
C GLY A 16 -2.65 -6.74 -3.95
N VAL A 17 -3.69 -5.94 -4.10
CA VAL A 17 -4.19 -4.98 -3.10
C VAL A 17 -4.47 -5.62 -1.74
N VAL A 18 -5.20 -6.74 -1.72
CA VAL A 18 -5.52 -7.45 -0.47
C VAL A 18 -4.27 -8.02 0.18
N ARG A 19 -3.35 -8.58 -0.62
CA ARG A 19 -2.08 -9.12 -0.13
C ARG A 19 -1.20 -8.05 0.49
N LEU A 20 -1.15 -6.88 -0.11
CA LEU A 20 -0.43 -5.72 0.44
C LEU A 20 -0.97 -5.35 1.83
N GLY A 21 -2.28 -5.24 1.98
CA GLY A 21 -2.92 -5.00 3.28
C GLY A 21 -2.60 -6.09 4.31
N GLN A 22 -2.63 -7.36 3.90
CA GLN A 22 -2.27 -8.50 4.77
C GLN A 22 -0.82 -8.41 5.24
N ILE A 23 0.13 -8.13 4.36
CA ILE A 23 1.55 -8.02 4.71
C ILE A 23 1.77 -6.89 5.72
N VAL A 24 1.18 -5.71 5.46
CA VAL A 24 1.26 -4.56 6.38
C VAL A 24 0.66 -4.91 7.75
N GLY A 25 -0.52 -5.53 7.77
CA GLY A 25 -1.18 -5.92 9.01
C GLY A 25 -0.39 -6.95 9.82
N ILE A 26 0.13 -8.00 9.18
CA ILE A 26 0.94 -9.03 9.83
C ILE A 26 2.24 -8.44 10.39
N ALA A 27 2.93 -7.60 9.60
CA ALA A 27 4.16 -6.94 10.05
C ALA A 27 3.91 -6.03 11.26
N ALA A 28 2.79 -5.31 11.29
CA ALA A 28 2.41 -4.49 12.42
C ALA A 28 2.13 -5.33 13.68
N VAL A 29 1.43 -6.47 13.55
CA VAL A 29 1.22 -7.42 14.67
C VAL A 29 2.55 -7.96 15.19
N GLN A 30 3.50 -8.30 14.31
CA GLN A 30 4.83 -8.78 14.73
C GLN A 30 5.63 -7.71 15.49
N GLN A 31 5.33 -6.44 15.27
CA GLN A 31 5.92 -5.32 16.04
C GLN A 31 5.14 -4.98 17.32
N GLY A 32 4.14 -5.77 17.69
CA GLY A 32 3.37 -5.61 18.92
C GLY A 32 2.17 -4.68 18.81
N PHE A 33 1.79 -4.23 17.62
CA PHE A 33 0.59 -3.42 17.42
C PHE A 33 -0.68 -4.28 17.38
N ARG A 34 -1.80 -3.67 17.74
CA ARG A 34 -3.14 -4.19 17.46
C ARG A 34 -3.51 -3.82 16.03
N VAL A 35 -4.17 -4.72 15.34
CA VAL A 35 -4.50 -4.54 13.92
C VAL A 35 -5.90 -5.07 13.64
N THR A 36 -6.67 -4.31 12.88
CA THR A 36 -7.86 -4.83 12.19
C THR A 36 -7.69 -4.65 10.69
N MET A 37 -8.22 -5.58 9.93
CA MET A 37 -8.23 -5.50 8.47
C MET A 37 -9.59 -5.83 7.92
N LEU A 38 -10.11 -4.94 7.09
CA LEU A 38 -11.28 -5.16 6.26
C LEU A 38 -10.88 -5.22 4.78
N LYS A 39 -11.42 -6.17 4.06
CA LYS A 39 -11.31 -6.26 2.61
C LYS A 39 -12.70 -6.18 1.98
N SER A 40 -12.82 -5.43 0.91
CA SER A 40 -14.06 -5.40 0.12
C SER A 40 -13.76 -5.52 -1.36
N HIS A 41 -14.66 -6.18 -2.06
CA HIS A 41 -14.68 -6.24 -3.51
C HIS A 41 -15.87 -5.39 -3.97
N GLY A 42 -15.66 -4.55 -4.97
CA GLY A 42 -16.76 -3.80 -5.58
C GLY A 42 -17.80 -4.76 -6.15
N THR A 43 -19.07 -4.42 -5.97
CA THR A 43 -20.20 -5.23 -6.45
C THR A 43 -20.48 -5.07 -7.94
N GLU A 44 -19.75 -4.19 -8.62
CA GLU A 44 -19.90 -3.96 -10.05
C GLU A 44 -19.34 -5.12 -10.86
N GLN A 45 -20.13 -5.64 -11.79
CA GLN A 45 -19.75 -6.80 -12.61
C GLN A 45 -18.61 -6.54 -13.59
N ARG A 46 -18.27 -5.27 -13.85
CA ARG A 46 -17.13 -4.85 -14.68
C ARG A 46 -16.51 -3.59 -14.08
N GLY A 47 -15.21 -3.63 -13.81
CA GLY A 47 -14.45 -2.47 -13.33
C GLY A 47 -14.54 -2.20 -11.83
N GLY A 48 -15.06 -3.15 -11.05
CA GLY A 48 -15.10 -3.05 -9.59
C GLY A 48 -13.70 -3.00 -8.98
N TYR A 49 -13.50 -2.07 -8.07
CA TYR A 49 -12.24 -1.97 -7.33
C TYR A 49 -12.26 -2.86 -6.10
N VAL A 50 -11.08 -3.40 -5.81
CA VAL A 50 -10.79 -4.11 -4.57
C VAL A 50 -10.16 -3.12 -3.61
N ARG A 51 -10.52 -3.17 -2.34
CA ARG A 51 -9.84 -2.37 -1.32
C ARG A 51 -9.47 -3.21 -0.11
N ALA A 52 -8.36 -2.84 0.50
CA ALA A 52 -7.92 -3.30 1.80
C ALA A 52 -7.81 -2.10 2.74
N GLN A 53 -8.45 -2.20 3.88
CA GLN A 53 -8.43 -1.21 4.95
C GLN A 53 -7.73 -1.83 6.14
N VAL A 54 -6.69 -1.19 6.66
CA VAL A 54 -5.93 -1.67 7.80
C VAL A 54 -5.86 -0.57 8.84
N VAL A 55 -6.32 -0.85 10.05
CA VAL A 55 -6.16 0.03 11.21
C VAL A 55 -5.10 -0.56 12.11
N ILE A 56 -4.10 0.23 12.46
CA ILE A 56 -2.96 -0.14 13.31
C ILE A 56 -2.98 0.78 14.54
N SER A 57 -2.93 0.21 15.74
CA SER A 57 -3.00 0.98 16.99
C SER A 57 -2.14 0.35 18.09
N GLN A 58 -1.68 1.15 19.01
CA GLN A 58 -1.09 0.67 20.27
C GLN A 58 -2.19 0.29 21.28
N GLU A 59 -3.35 0.95 21.17
CA GLU A 59 -4.49 0.76 22.04
C GLU A 59 -5.58 -0.12 21.40
N GLU A 60 -6.67 -0.34 22.10
CA GLU A 60 -7.81 -1.09 21.60
C GLU A 60 -8.47 -0.38 20.42
N ILE A 61 -8.81 -1.15 19.38
CA ILE A 61 -9.43 -0.61 18.17
C ILE A 61 -10.94 -0.73 18.29
N ASP A 62 -11.60 0.41 18.46
CA ASP A 62 -13.05 0.54 18.61
C ASP A 62 -13.79 0.45 17.26
N SER A 63 -13.16 0.85 16.17
CA SER A 63 -13.71 0.78 14.82
C SER A 63 -12.69 0.22 13.81
N PRO A 64 -13.06 -0.80 13.01
CA PRO A 64 -12.20 -1.34 11.98
C PRO A 64 -12.20 -0.53 10.69
N LEU A 65 -13.02 0.54 10.62
CA LEU A 65 -13.17 1.35 9.41
C LEU A 65 -12.03 2.36 9.28
N VAL A 66 -11.54 2.51 8.07
CA VAL A 66 -10.63 3.58 7.66
C VAL A 66 -11.48 4.78 7.23
N GLU A 67 -11.32 5.91 7.90
CA GLU A 67 -12.08 7.14 7.66
C GLU A 67 -11.20 8.28 7.14
N ASP A 68 -9.96 8.36 7.61
CA ASP A 68 -8.97 9.37 7.22
C ASP A 68 -7.59 8.69 7.06
N PRO A 69 -7.31 8.08 5.91
CA PRO A 69 -6.10 7.32 5.73
C PRO A 69 -4.84 8.17 5.92
N ASP A 70 -3.95 7.75 6.82
CA ASP A 70 -2.60 8.29 6.92
C ASP A 70 -1.75 7.90 5.70
N TYR A 71 -2.03 6.72 5.13
CA TYR A 71 -1.37 6.20 3.93
C TYR A 71 -2.41 5.60 2.99
N PHE A 72 -2.41 6.06 1.76
CA PHE A 72 -3.24 5.52 0.70
C PHE A 72 -2.39 5.07 -0.50
N CYS A 73 -2.45 3.78 -0.85
CA CYS A 73 -1.85 3.25 -2.08
C CYS A 73 -2.92 3.12 -3.17
N ALA A 74 -2.84 3.97 -4.19
CA ALA A 74 -3.74 3.97 -5.33
C ALA A 74 -3.12 3.20 -6.52
N PHE A 75 -3.69 2.06 -6.88
CA PHE A 75 -3.24 1.22 -7.99
C PHE A 75 -3.96 1.44 -9.30
N SER A 76 -5.00 2.27 -9.32
CA SER A 76 -5.76 2.60 -10.53
C SER A 76 -6.38 3.99 -10.44
N ALA A 77 -6.65 4.60 -11.59
CA ALA A 77 -7.33 5.89 -11.68
C ALA A 77 -8.72 5.85 -11.00
N ALA A 78 -9.46 4.76 -11.16
CA ALA A 78 -10.77 4.60 -10.52
C ALA A 78 -10.66 4.58 -8.99
N ALA A 79 -9.68 3.85 -8.45
CA ALA A 79 -9.43 3.80 -7.01
C ALA A 79 -8.98 5.16 -6.46
N TYR A 80 -8.09 5.85 -7.18
CA TYR A 80 -7.67 7.20 -6.81
C TYR A 80 -8.86 8.14 -6.72
N LYS A 81 -9.66 8.28 -7.78
CA LYS A 81 -10.84 9.15 -7.82
C LYS A 81 -11.87 8.82 -6.74
N GLN A 82 -12.01 7.55 -6.40
CA GLN A 82 -12.99 7.10 -5.41
C GLN A 82 -12.57 7.43 -3.98
N PHE A 83 -11.28 7.41 -3.66
CA PHE A 83 -10.83 7.46 -2.26
C PHE A 83 -9.88 8.62 -1.92
N GLU A 84 -9.37 9.36 -2.90
CA GLU A 84 -8.40 10.43 -2.66
C GLU A 84 -8.94 11.53 -1.73
N HIS A 85 -10.26 11.76 -1.74
CA HIS A 85 -10.92 12.75 -0.89
C HIS A 85 -10.96 12.36 0.59
N MET A 86 -10.74 11.09 0.92
CA MET A 86 -10.67 10.62 2.31
C MET A 86 -9.35 11.04 2.98
N VAL A 87 -8.28 11.23 2.22
CA VAL A 87 -6.96 11.60 2.76
C VAL A 87 -6.95 13.11 3.03
N LYS A 88 -6.87 13.51 4.30
CA LYS A 88 -6.87 14.92 4.72
C LYS A 88 -5.46 15.44 5.00
N ASP A 89 -4.70 14.72 5.82
CA ASP A 89 -3.33 15.07 6.23
C ASP A 89 -2.32 13.94 5.99
N GLY A 90 -2.74 12.91 5.26
CA GLY A 90 -1.95 11.72 4.97
C GLY A 90 -1.08 11.84 3.72
N VAL A 91 -0.64 10.67 3.25
CA VAL A 91 0.20 10.52 2.06
C VAL A 91 -0.49 9.59 1.06
N ILE A 92 -0.53 10.00 -0.21
CA ILE A 92 -1.01 9.15 -1.31
C ILE A 92 0.21 8.65 -2.09
N LEU A 93 0.40 7.33 -2.17
CA LEU A 93 1.35 6.71 -3.08
C LEU A 93 0.59 6.24 -4.31
N TYR A 94 1.08 6.54 -5.49
CA TYR A 94 0.40 6.20 -6.73
C TYR A 94 1.38 5.82 -7.84
N ASP A 95 0.94 5.00 -8.78
CA ASP A 95 1.73 4.69 -9.98
C ASP A 95 1.32 5.64 -11.11
N PRO A 96 2.24 6.52 -11.57
CA PRO A 96 1.94 7.50 -12.61
C PRO A 96 1.58 6.87 -13.97
N ALA A 97 1.92 5.60 -14.21
CA ALA A 97 1.49 4.88 -15.41
C ALA A 97 0.00 4.55 -15.42
N THR A 98 -0.67 4.59 -14.25
CA THR A 98 -2.06 4.17 -14.10
C THR A 98 -2.96 5.21 -13.43
N VAL A 99 -2.38 6.22 -12.79
CA VAL A 99 -3.10 7.24 -12.01
C VAL A 99 -2.64 8.62 -12.44
N GLU A 100 -3.61 9.42 -12.88
CA GLU A 100 -3.46 10.87 -13.05
C GLU A 100 -3.97 11.55 -11.78
N ILE A 101 -3.10 12.31 -11.11
CA ILE A 101 -3.41 12.94 -9.82
C ILE A 101 -4.09 14.30 -9.99
N ASP A 102 -4.82 14.71 -8.96
CA ASP A 102 -5.26 16.09 -8.80
C ASP A 102 -4.16 16.89 -8.10
N GLU A 103 -3.44 17.72 -8.87
CA GLU A 103 -2.35 18.56 -8.37
C GLU A 103 -2.83 19.72 -7.48
N SER A 104 -4.13 20.04 -7.48
CA SER A 104 -4.70 21.06 -6.59
C SER A 104 -4.76 20.64 -5.13
N LYS A 105 -4.63 19.34 -4.85
CA LYS A 105 -4.67 18.80 -3.50
C LYS A 105 -3.44 19.18 -2.69
N LYS A 106 -3.67 19.56 -1.44
CA LYS A 106 -2.60 19.95 -0.51
C LYS A 106 -1.90 18.76 0.15
N VAL A 107 -2.49 17.56 0.06
CA VAL A 107 -1.89 16.34 0.61
C VAL A 107 -0.66 15.93 -0.16
N ARG A 108 0.29 15.31 0.52
CA ARG A 108 1.50 14.80 -0.12
C ARG A 108 1.17 13.63 -1.04
N GLN A 109 1.56 13.75 -2.30
CA GLN A 109 1.37 12.72 -3.31
C GLN A 109 2.73 12.25 -3.82
N ILE A 110 3.04 10.98 -3.65
CA ILE A 110 4.34 10.37 -3.97
C ILE A 110 4.19 9.49 -5.20
N PRO A 111 4.81 9.85 -6.34
CA PRO A 111 4.83 8.97 -7.50
C PRO A 111 5.75 7.77 -7.25
N VAL A 112 5.25 6.59 -7.54
CA VAL A 112 5.99 5.33 -7.51
C VAL A 112 5.76 4.65 -8.85
N PRO A 113 6.67 4.80 -9.85
CA PRO A 113 6.52 4.21 -11.18
C PRO A 113 6.73 2.69 -11.15
N ALA A 114 5.91 2.02 -10.35
CA ALA A 114 6.10 0.62 -9.97
C ALA A 114 5.95 -0.34 -11.16
N LYS A 115 4.99 -0.09 -12.04
CA LYS A 115 4.72 -0.97 -13.18
C LYS A 115 5.87 -0.93 -14.21
N ASP A 116 6.29 0.27 -14.59
CA ASP A 116 7.35 0.43 -15.58
C ASP A 116 8.68 -0.09 -15.02
N THR A 117 9.02 0.25 -13.78
CA THR A 117 10.22 -0.25 -13.11
C THR A 117 10.22 -1.77 -12.95
N ALA A 118 9.07 -2.38 -12.63
CA ALA A 118 8.97 -3.84 -12.54
C ALA A 118 9.29 -4.53 -13.88
N VAL A 119 8.88 -3.93 -14.99
CA VAL A 119 9.18 -4.45 -16.33
C VAL A 119 10.65 -4.20 -16.69
N GLU A 120 11.17 -3.00 -16.47
CA GLU A 120 12.52 -2.59 -16.84
C GLU A 120 13.59 -3.31 -16.02
N GLU A 121 13.44 -3.38 -14.70
CA GLU A 121 14.44 -3.89 -13.79
C GLU A 121 14.33 -5.39 -13.49
N LEU A 122 13.10 -5.94 -13.58
CA LEU A 122 12.79 -7.31 -13.17
C LEU A 122 12.13 -8.14 -14.29
N GLY A 123 11.88 -7.53 -15.45
CA GLY A 123 11.33 -8.17 -16.63
C GLY A 123 9.85 -8.58 -16.55
N ARG A 124 9.16 -8.30 -15.43
CA ARG A 124 7.78 -8.75 -15.21
C ARG A 124 6.96 -7.76 -14.39
N PRO A 125 5.76 -7.35 -14.85
CA PRO A 125 4.91 -6.39 -14.15
C PRO A 125 4.33 -6.90 -12.82
N ILE A 126 4.43 -8.20 -12.55
CA ILE A 126 3.91 -8.81 -11.32
C ILE A 126 4.59 -8.26 -10.05
N TYR A 127 5.78 -7.70 -10.16
CA TYR A 127 6.52 -7.14 -9.03
C TYR A 127 6.12 -5.70 -8.68
N ALA A 128 5.23 -5.07 -9.43
CA ALA A 128 4.80 -3.69 -9.19
C ALA A 128 4.20 -3.50 -7.78
N ASN A 129 3.43 -4.46 -7.28
CA ASN A 129 2.87 -4.39 -5.92
C ASN A 129 3.96 -4.48 -4.84
N THR A 130 5.03 -5.23 -5.08
CA THR A 130 6.16 -5.35 -4.15
C THR A 130 7.02 -4.08 -4.15
N ILE A 131 7.21 -3.43 -5.31
CA ILE A 131 7.84 -2.11 -5.42
C ILE A 131 7.01 -1.07 -4.64
N MET A 132 5.69 -1.06 -4.82
CA MET A 132 4.80 -0.18 -4.07
C MET A 132 4.87 -0.43 -2.56
N LEU A 133 4.98 -1.70 -2.13
CA LEU A 133 5.16 -2.06 -0.72
C LEU A 133 6.48 -1.51 -0.15
N GLY A 134 7.57 -1.58 -0.91
CA GLY A 134 8.86 -1.00 -0.52
C GLY A 134 8.77 0.52 -0.36
N ALA A 135 8.11 1.21 -1.30
CA ALA A 135 7.86 2.64 -1.21
C ALA A 135 7.00 3.01 0.01
N LEU A 136 5.96 2.23 0.29
CA LEU A 136 5.12 2.38 1.46
C LEU A 136 5.91 2.18 2.76
N ALA A 137 6.79 1.17 2.81
CA ALA A 137 7.68 0.93 3.96
C ALA A 137 8.56 2.13 4.28
N LYS A 138 9.04 2.83 3.26
CA LYS A 138 9.81 4.07 3.42
C LYS A 138 8.95 5.23 3.92
N ALA A 139 7.71 5.32 3.47
CA ALA A 139 6.79 6.36 3.89
C ALA A 139 6.27 6.15 5.33
N MET A 140 6.14 4.90 5.77
CA MET A 140 5.71 4.52 7.12
C MET A 140 6.92 4.50 8.07
N ASP A 141 7.24 5.63 8.69
CA ASP A 141 8.39 5.83 9.58
C ASP A 141 8.41 4.94 10.83
N PHE A 142 7.24 4.45 11.25
CA PHE A 142 7.09 3.57 12.43
C PHE A 142 7.21 2.07 12.09
N MET A 143 7.14 1.71 10.82
CA MET A 143 7.21 0.33 10.35
C MET A 143 8.67 -0.07 10.14
N ASP A 144 9.12 -1.07 10.87
CA ASP A 144 10.46 -1.64 10.68
C ASP A 144 10.58 -2.28 9.29
N LYS A 145 11.55 -1.80 8.51
CA LYS A 145 11.81 -2.24 7.15
C LYS A 145 12.05 -3.75 7.08
N ASP A 146 12.87 -4.28 7.99
CA ASP A 146 13.30 -5.68 7.95
C ASP A 146 12.15 -6.61 8.36
N VAL A 147 11.32 -6.19 9.31
CA VAL A 147 10.10 -6.92 9.69
C VAL A 147 9.13 -6.98 8.52
N LEU A 148 8.93 -5.86 7.83
CA LEU A 148 8.01 -5.81 6.68
C LEU A 148 8.54 -6.63 5.50
N LEU A 149 9.84 -6.52 5.18
CA LEU A 149 10.51 -7.31 4.15
C LEU A 149 10.40 -8.81 4.45
N LYS A 150 10.73 -9.23 5.68
CA LYS A 150 10.62 -10.63 6.10
C LYS A 150 9.19 -11.14 5.97
N THR A 151 8.22 -10.38 6.46
CA THR A 151 6.80 -10.74 6.37
C THR A 151 6.35 -10.88 4.92
N MET A 152 6.80 -10.00 4.04
CA MET A 152 6.51 -10.09 2.61
C MET A 152 7.09 -11.37 1.99
N LEU A 153 8.35 -11.70 2.28
CA LEU A 153 9.01 -12.91 1.76
C LEU A 153 8.38 -14.21 2.30
N ASP A 154 7.87 -14.20 3.51
CA ASP A 154 7.15 -15.32 4.10
C ASP A 154 5.74 -15.47 3.49
N THR A 155 5.09 -14.36 3.15
CA THR A 155 3.75 -14.34 2.54
C THR A 155 3.78 -14.66 1.04
N ILE A 156 4.87 -14.30 0.34
CA ILE A 156 5.08 -14.55 -1.09
C ILE A 156 6.26 -15.51 -1.25
N PRO A 157 6.03 -16.83 -1.17
CA PRO A 157 7.14 -17.80 -1.13
C PRO A 157 7.85 -18.02 -2.48
N LYS A 158 7.24 -17.56 -3.59
CA LYS A 158 7.80 -17.68 -4.94
C LYS A 158 8.65 -16.47 -5.29
N TYR A 159 9.73 -16.70 -6.03
CA TYR A 159 10.60 -15.63 -6.56
C TYR A 159 11.14 -14.70 -5.47
N LYS A 160 11.65 -15.26 -4.38
CA LYS A 160 12.07 -14.50 -3.20
C LYS A 160 13.14 -13.46 -3.52
N GLU A 161 14.13 -13.79 -4.32
CA GLU A 161 15.21 -12.87 -4.71
C GLU A 161 14.68 -11.66 -5.50
N ASP A 162 13.82 -11.90 -6.49
CA ASP A 162 13.22 -10.84 -7.29
C ASP A 162 12.28 -9.98 -6.43
N ASN A 163 11.50 -10.58 -5.54
CA ASN A 163 10.62 -9.84 -4.62
C ASN A 163 11.41 -9.01 -3.62
N GLN A 164 12.53 -9.53 -3.10
CA GLN A 164 13.41 -8.74 -2.23
C GLN A 164 13.98 -7.54 -2.99
N ARG A 165 14.51 -7.77 -4.19
CA ARG A 165 15.03 -6.70 -5.05
C ARG A 165 13.94 -5.66 -5.38
N ALA A 166 12.74 -6.11 -5.71
CA ALA A 166 11.60 -5.23 -5.98
C ALA A 166 11.26 -4.34 -4.76
N PHE A 167 11.23 -4.91 -3.57
CA PHE A 167 10.99 -4.19 -2.34
C PHE A 167 12.08 -3.13 -2.09
N GLU A 168 13.35 -3.48 -2.23
CA GLU A 168 14.47 -2.57 -2.04
C GLU A 168 14.44 -1.41 -3.04
N ILE A 169 14.16 -1.69 -4.32
CA ILE A 169 13.98 -0.66 -5.35
C ILE A 169 12.88 0.33 -4.93
N GLY A 170 11.73 -0.17 -4.52
CA GLY A 170 10.62 0.69 -4.07
C GLY A 170 10.97 1.52 -2.84
N TYR A 171 11.67 0.93 -1.88
CA TYR A 171 12.11 1.62 -0.68
C TYR A 171 13.08 2.78 -0.98
N GLU A 172 13.96 2.62 -1.96
CA GLU A 172 14.93 3.65 -2.36
C GLU A 172 14.33 4.75 -3.24
N MET A 173 13.18 4.49 -3.90
CA MET A 173 12.50 5.48 -4.72
C MET A 173 11.96 6.68 -3.93
N VAL A 174 11.57 6.46 -2.68
CA VAL A 174 10.95 7.49 -1.84
C VAL A 174 12.03 8.30 -1.14
N LYS A 175 12.07 9.60 -1.44
CA LYS A 175 12.88 10.59 -0.73
C LYS A 175 11.97 11.32 0.27
N LEU A 176 12.26 11.18 1.55
CA LEU A 176 11.55 11.85 2.64
C LEU A 176 12.15 13.23 2.91
#